data_d79a50da286ccc905aa5818e30b36d81
#
_entry.id   d79a50da286ccc905aa5818e30b36d81
#
_cell.length_a   1.000
_cell.length_b   1.000
_cell.length_c   1.000
_cell.angle_alpha   90.00
_cell.angle_beta   90.00
_cell.angle_gamma   90.00
#
_symmetry.space_group_name_H-M   'P 1'
#
loop_
_entity.id
_entity.type
_entity.pdbx_description
1 polymer ?
#
loop_
_entity_poly.entity_id
_entity_poly.type
_entity_poly.pdbx_seq_one_letter_code
_entity_poly.pdbx_strand_id
1 'polypeptide(L)'
;MIRFESDYLEGAVPEIMSRLIETNYEQTAGYGVDPYCRAAREKIKLECNAFDADIHFLVGGTQANLTVIAAALRPHQGVMAAETAHIEAHETGAIEATGHKVITLPTTDGKISAADVKAYVLRHRADESFEHIVQPAMVYVSQPTETGTVYSLPELEELSSVCRDLGLILFVDGARLSCALACEGTPSLRDLARLCDVFYIGGTKHGALFGEAVVIKNDAIKKDFRYIIKQHGGMFAKGRLLGLQFDTLFTDGLYYKIGRREVAQAGKLRAAFEAKGIEFAYPSPTNQLFPIPVSY
;
A
#
# COMPACT_ATOMS: atom_id res chain seq x y z
N MET A 1 23.16 18.64 -4.83
CA MET A 1 23.58 17.23 -4.57
C MET A 1 22.36 16.35 -4.81
N ILE A 2 22.48 15.31 -5.63
CA ILE A 2 21.41 14.34 -5.84
C ILE A 2 21.50 13.32 -4.72
N ARG A 3 20.37 13.03 -4.07
CA ARG A 3 20.24 12.12 -2.93
C ARG A 3 19.48 10.89 -3.36
N PHE A 4 19.88 9.69 -2.90
CA PHE A 4 19.30 8.41 -3.27
C PHE A 4 18.81 7.59 -2.07
N GLU A 5 18.89 8.12 -0.86
CA GLU A 5 18.53 7.41 0.36
C GLU A 5 17.01 7.27 0.58
N SER A 6 16.21 8.01 -0.17
CA SER A 6 14.75 7.96 -0.04
C SER A 6 14.05 8.44 -1.32
N ASP A 7 12.84 7.94 -1.54
CA ASP A 7 11.99 8.22 -2.71
C ASP A 7 10.83 9.22 -2.42
N TYR A 8 10.97 10.05 -1.37
CA TYR A 8 10.00 11.08 -0.99
C TYR A 8 10.67 12.41 -0.59
N LEU A 9 11.83 12.73 -1.15
CA LEU A 9 12.60 13.92 -0.78
C LEU A 9 12.24 15.16 -1.61
N GLU A 10 11.51 14.99 -2.70
CA GLU A 10 11.08 16.07 -3.59
C GLU A 10 9.60 16.41 -3.37
N GLY A 11 9.17 17.54 -3.93
CA GLY A 11 7.76 17.93 -3.94
C GLY A 11 6.96 17.19 -5.02
N ALA A 12 5.75 17.69 -5.30
CA ALA A 12 4.89 17.06 -6.32
C ALA A 12 5.38 17.34 -7.74
N VAL A 13 4.92 16.48 -8.67
CA VAL A 13 5.10 16.69 -10.11
C VAL A 13 4.46 18.01 -10.57
N PRO A 14 5.00 18.65 -11.63
CA PRO A 14 4.51 19.96 -12.10
C PRO A 14 3.02 20.01 -12.38
N GLU A 15 2.44 18.91 -12.90
CA GLU A 15 1.00 18.81 -13.21
C GLU A 15 0.12 18.99 -11.97
N ILE A 16 0.54 18.44 -10.83
CA ILE A 16 -0.17 18.60 -9.55
C ILE A 16 0.00 20.02 -9.05
N MET A 17 1.24 20.57 -9.08
CA MET A 17 1.51 21.92 -8.62
C MET A 17 0.72 22.97 -9.40
N SER A 18 0.65 22.85 -10.73
CA SER A 18 -0.14 23.73 -11.59
C SER A 18 -1.61 23.71 -11.18
N ARG A 19 -2.20 22.53 -11.02
CA ARG A 19 -3.60 22.40 -10.62
C ARG A 19 -3.90 22.91 -9.22
N LEU A 20 -2.97 22.77 -8.28
CA LEU A 20 -3.09 23.35 -6.94
C LEU A 20 -3.14 24.88 -7.00
N ILE A 21 -2.28 25.51 -7.82
CA ILE A 21 -2.24 26.96 -8.01
C ILE A 21 -3.51 27.46 -8.70
N GLU A 22 -3.90 26.84 -9.82
CA GLU A 22 -5.08 27.21 -10.62
C GLU A 22 -6.37 27.20 -9.79
N THR A 23 -6.51 26.23 -8.90
CA THR A 23 -7.74 26.01 -8.14
C THR A 23 -7.69 26.59 -6.71
N ASN A 24 -6.61 27.31 -6.34
CA ASN A 24 -6.36 27.71 -4.96
C ASN A 24 -7.49 28.54 -4.32
N TYR A 25 -8.17 29.34 -5.10
CA TYR A 25 -9.24 30.23 -4.63
C TYR A 25 -10.66 29.65 -4.83
N GLU A 26 -10.77 28.44 -5.35
CA GLU A 26 -12.07 27.79 -5.50
C GLU A 26 -12.65 27.38 -4.14
N GLN A 27 -13.93 27.71 -3.96
CA GLN A 27 -14.69 27.32 -2.77
C GLN A 27 -15.36 25.96 -3.01
N THR A 28 -14.98 24.96 -2.25
CA THR A 28 -15.53 23.60 -2.37
C THR A 28 -16.00 23.08 -1.01
N ALA A 29 -16.86 22.07 -1.03
CA ALA A 29 -17.18 21.32 0.20
C ALA A 29 -15.92 20.70 0.80
N GLY A 30 -15.88 20.61 2.13
CA GLY A 30 -14.76 20.02 2.87
C GLY A 30 -14.84 18.50 3.03
N TYR A 31 -13.88 17.94 3.74
CA TYR A 31 -13.89 16.56 4.24
C TYR A 31 -13.99 15.48 3.16
N GLY A 32 -13.45 15.76 1.96
CA GLY A 32 -13.36 14.81 0.87
C GLY A 32 -14.67 14.53 0.12
N VAL A 33 -15.68 15.41 0.23
CA VAL A 33 -16.94 15.31 -0.53
C VAL A 33 -17.02 16.33 -1.67
N ASP A 34 -15.92 16.98 -1.97
CA ASP A 34 -15.74 17.95 -3.04
C ASP A 34 -15.69 17.30 -4.44
N PRO A 35 -15.79 18.12 -5.53
CA PRO A 35 -15.76 17.60 -6.91
C PRO A 35 -14.47 16.89 -7.29
N TYR A 36 -13.30 17.31 -6.79
CA TYR A 36 -12.00 16.70 -7.10
C TYR A 36 -11.89 15.31 -6.50
N CYS A 37 -12.27 15.16 -5.23
CA CYS A 37 -12.31 13.84 -4.59
C CYS A 37 -13.31 12.92 -5.29
N ARG A 38 -14.43 13.45 -5.81
CA ARG A 38 -15.40 12.65 -6.58
C ARG A 38 -14.80 12.19 -7.90
N ALA A 39 -14.21 13.10 -8.67
CA ALA A 39 -13.55 12.78 -9.94
C ALA A 39 -12.43 11.76 -9.78
N ALA A 40 -11.58 11.92 -8.77
CA ALA A 40 -10.54 10.95 -8.45
C ALA A 40 -11.09 9.56 -8.14
N ARG A 41 -12.16 9.47 -7.33
CA ARG A 41 -12.82 8.19 -7.04
C ARG A 41 -13.33 7.50 -8.30
N GLU A 42 -14.00 8.22 -9.18
CA GLU A 42 -14.54 7.64 -10.43
C GLU A 42 -13.42 7.13 -11.34
N LYS A 43 -12.32 7.87 -11.48
CA LYS A 43 -11.16 7.42 -12.26
C LYS A 43 -10.53 6.16 -11.66
N ILE A 44 -10.33 6.11 -10.35
CA ILE A 44 -9.76 4.92 -9.69
C ILE A 44 -10.70 3.72 -9.82
N LYS A 45 -12.02 3.90 -9.64
CA LYS A 45 -13.01 2.84 -9.85
C LYS A 45 -12.96 2.27 -11.26
N LEU A 46 -12.80 3.13 -12.26
CA LEU A 46 -12.68 2.73 -13.66
C LEU A 46 -11.39 1.92 -13.92
N GLU A 47 -10.26 2.40 -13.40
CA GLU A 47 -8.96 1.71 -13.52
C GLU A 47 -8.98 0.34 -12.84
N CYS A 48 -9.58 0.25 -11.66
CA CYS A 48 -9.75 -0.98 -10.90
C CYS A 48 -10.86 -1.90 -11.45
N ASN A 49 -11.72 -1.42 -12.35
CA ASN A 49 -12.99 -2.06 -12.74
C ASN A 49 -13.82 -2.49 -11.49
N ALA A 50 -13.92 -1.59 -10.51
CA ALA A 50 -14.49 -1.86 -9.19
C ALA A 50 -15.49 -0.75 -8.79
N PHE A 51 -16.63 -0.70 -9.48
CA PHE A 51 -17.64 0.35 -9.30
C PHE A 51 -18.35 0.29 -7.94
N ASP A 52 -18.34 -0.87 -7.31
CA ASP A 52 -18.86 -1.14 -5.97
C ASP A 52 -17.86 -0.81 -4.84
N ALA A 53 -16.59 -0.50 -5.15
CA ALA A 53 -15.59 -0.16 -4.16
C ALA A 53 -15.87 1.19 -3.49
N ASP A 54 -15.56 1.30 -2.19
CA ASP A 54 -15.41 2.60 -1.53
C ASP A 54 -13.95 3.06 -1.62
N ILE A 55 -13.78 4.36 -1.94
CA ILE A 55 -12.45 4.94 -2.06
C ILE A 55 -12.33 6.14 -1.12
N HIS A 56 -11.29 6.12 -0.29
CA HIS A 56 -10.99 7.15 0.70
C HIS A 56 -9.55 7.63 0.55
N PHE A 57 -9.34 8.93 0.73
CA PHE A 57 -8.01 9.53 0.64
C PHE A 57 -7.49 9.83 2.04
N LEU A 58 -6.32 9.33 2.37
CA LEU A 58 -5.61 9.54 3.63
C LEU A 58 -4.25 10.19 3.37
N VAL A 59 -3.58 10.69 4.43
CA VAL A 59 -2.41 11.56 4.25
C VAL A 59 -1.11 10.79 3.99
N GLY A 60 -1.04 9.53 4.41
CA GLY A 60 0.19 8.73 4.30
C GLY A 60 -0.05 7.27 4.69
N GLY A 61 0.95 6.41 4.40
CA GLY A 61 0.85 4.96 4.59
C GLY A 61 0.52 4.56 6.02
N THR A 62 1.22 5.10 7.01
CA THR A 62 0.95 4.80 8.43
C THR A 62 -0.49 5.09 8.82
N GLN A 63 -1.05 6.25 8.40
CA GLN A 63 -2.45 6.55 8.67
C GLN A 63 -3.40 5.59 7.93
N ALA A 64 -3.07 5.19 6.71
CA ALA A 64 -3.85 4.21 5.96
C ALA A 64 -3.84 2.85 6.66
N ASN A 65 -2.67 2.37 7.07
CA ASN A 65 -2.48 1.08 7.71
C ASN A 65 -3.24 0.99 9.03
N LEU A 66 -3.01 1.93 9.96
CA LEU A 66 -3.68 1.91 11.26
C LEU A 66 -5.21 2.10 11.14
N THR A 67 -5.68 2.90 10.16
CA THR A 67 -7.11 3.14 9.96
C THR A 67 -7.82 1.91 9.40
N VAL A 68 -7.22 1.25 8.40
CA VAL A 68 -7.76 0.02 7.81
C VAL A 68 -7.79 -1.11 8.84
N ILE A 69 -6.69 -1.33 9.56
CA ILE A 69 -6.58 -2.42 10.54
C ILE A 69 -7.56 -2.21 11.70
N ALA A 70 -7.65 -0.99 12.22
CA ALA A 70 -8.61 -0.66 13.28
C ALA A 70 -10.09 -0.79 12.84
N ALA A 71 -10.39 -0.53 11.57
CA ALA A 71 -11.74 -0.69 11.04
C ALA A 71 -12.11 -2.16 10.76
N ALA A 72 -11.11 -2.97 10.43
CA ALA A 72 -11.32 -4.33 9.95
C ALA A 72 -11.32 -5.38 11.05
N LEU A 73 -10.55 -5.16 12.13
CA LEU A 73 -10.30 -6.16 13.15
C LEU A 73 -11.12 -5.92 14.42
N ARG A 74 -11.47 -7.02 15.08
CA ARG A 74 -12.03 -7.01 16.43
C ARG A 74 -10.89 -6.96 17.48
N PRO A 75 -11.12 -6.46 18.72
CA PRO A 75 -10.06 -6.25 19.70
C PRO A 75 -9.14 -7.44 20.03
N HIS A 76 -9.63 -8.67 19.89
CA HIS A 76 -8.86 -9.90 20.12
C HIS A 76 -8.12 -10.41 18.89
N GLN A 77 -8.24 -9.72 17.75
CA GLN A 77 -7.68 -10.14 16.46
C GLN A 77 -6.39 -9.40 16.16
N GLY A 78 -5.51 -10.06 15.39
CA GLY A 78 -4.25 -9.52 14.92
C GLY A 78 -4.06 -9.69 13.42
N VAL A 79 -3.08 -8.95 12.90
CA VAL A 79 -2.68 -8.94 11.49
C VAL A 79 -1.37 -9.68 11.30
N MET A 80 -1.33 -10.66 10.39
CA MET A 80 -0.11 -11.37 9.99
C MET A 80 0.62 -10.57 8.93
N ALA A 81 1.94 -10.44 9.08
CA ALA A 81 2.81 -9.72 8.15
C ALA A 81 4.22 -10.33 8.15
N ALA A 82 5.01 -10.04 7.13
CA ALA A 82 6.44 -10.36 7.15
C ALA A 82 7.14 -9.63 8.31
N GLU A 83 8.18 -10.22 8.89
CA GLU A 83 8.99 -9.55 9.93
C GLU A 83 9.67 -8.26 9.45
N THR A 84 9.80 -8.08 8.13
CA THR A 84 10.31 -6.86 7.50
C THR A 84 9.21 -5.88 7.09
N ALA A 85 7.93 -6.21 7.31
CA ALA A 85 6.80 -5.40 6.89
C ALA A 85 6.82 -4.01 7.53
N HIS A 86 6.36 -3.00 6.80
CA HIS A 86 6.39 -1.60 7.24
C HIS A 86 5.65 -1.40 8.57
N ILE A 87 4.52 -2.07 8.77
CA ILE A 87 3.72 -2.00 10.00
C ILE A 87 4.44 -2.57 11.23
N GLU A 88 5.41 -3.47 11.05
CA GLU A 88 6.23 -4.01 12.13
C GLU A 88 7.47 -3.12 12.37
N ALA A 89 8.22 -2.82 11.29
CA ALA A 89 9.57 -2.28 11.40
C ALA A 89 9.63 -0.74 11.41
N HIS A 90 8.64 -0.01 10.84
CA HIS A 90 8.77 1.41 10.51
C HIS A 90 7.58 2.30 10.91
N GLU A 91 6.66 1.82 11.76
CA GLU A 91 5.48 2.61 12.17
C GLU A 91 5.40 2.88 13.69
N THR A 92 6.48 2.62 14.42
CA THR A 92 6.58 2.99 15.85
C THR A 92 5.42 2.43 16.70
N GLY A 93 4.95 1.22 16.40
CA GLY A 93 3.84 0.59 17.11
C GLY A 93 2.48 1.25 16.81
N ALA A 94 2.28 1.81 15.60
CA ALA A 94 1.02 2.45 15.24
C ALA A 94 -0.16 1.47 15.24
N ILE A 95 0.09 0.21 14.86
CA ILE A 95 -0.94 -0.84 14.85
C ILE A 95 -1.29 -1.24 16.28
N GLU A 96 -0.28 -1.45 17.13
CA GLU A 96 -0.45 -1.78 18.55
C GLU A 96 -1.19 -0.65 19.30
N ALA A 97 -0.97 0.61 18.91
CA ALA A 97 -1.69 1.76 19.45
C ALA A 97 -3.19 1.73 19.14
N THR A 98 -3.62 0.99 18.11
CA THR A 98 -5.05 0.74 17.85
C THR A 98 -5.62 -0.45 18.62
N GLY A 99 -4.78 -1.13 19.40
CA GLY A 99 -5.16 -2.31 20.19
C GLY A 99 -4.99 -3.64 19.48
N HIS A 100 -4.32 -3.68 18.32
CA HIS A 100 -4.11 -4.89 17.54
C HIS A 100 -2.66 -5.32 17.54
N LYS A 101 -2.41 -6.62 17.56
CA LYS A 101 -1.07 -7.20 17.48
C LYS A 101 -0.66 -7.40 16.02
N VAL A 102 0.56 -7.02 15.68
CA VAL A 102 1.24 -7.53 14.48
C VAL A 102 1.80 -8.92 14.78
N ILE A 103 1.43 -9.91 13.98
CA ILE A 103 1.88 -11.30 14.06
C ILE A 103 2.91 -11.51 12.95
N THR A 104 4.18 -11.54 13.32
CA THR A 104 5.27 -11.65 12.35
C THR A 104 5.48 -13.07 11.85
N LEU A 105 5.71 -13.19 10.56
CA LEU A 105 6.15 -14.41 9.90
C LEU A 105 7.56 -14.19 9.33
N PRO A 106 8.47 -15.18 9.45
CA PRO A 106 9.82 -15.06 8.93
C PRO A 106 9.80 -14.96 7.40
N THR A 107 10.77 -14.25 6.86
CA THR A 107 10.94 -14.06 5.42
C THR A 107 12.41 -13.96 5.03
N THR A 108 12.74 -14.27 3.77
CA THR A 108 14.08 -14.10 3.20
C THR A 108 14.16 -12.98 2.19
N ASP A 109 13.03 -12.61 1.60
CA ASP A 109 12.94 -11.63 0.51
C ASP A 109 11.84 -10.57 0.73
N GLY A 110 11.29 -10.49 1.94
CA GLY A 110 10.20 -9.57 2.30
C GLY A 110 8.80 -10.09 2.00
N LYS A 111 8.66 -11.27 1.36
CA LYS A 111 7.37 -11.90 1.08
C LYS A 111 7.04 -12.97 2.10
N ILE A 112 5.75 -13.14 2.39
CA ILE A 112 5.18 -14.30 3.08
C ILE A 112 4.39 -15.12 2.08
N SER A 113 4.50 -16.45 2.15
CA SER A 113 3.80 -17.33 1.23
C SER A 113 2.40 -17.71 1.73
N ALA A 114 1.54 -18.13 0.82
CA ALA A 114 0.23 -18.73 1.15
C ALA A 114 0.38 -19.95 2.05
N ALA A 115 1.45 -20.74 1.87
CA ALA A 115 1.74 -21.91 2.70
C ALA A 115 2.06 -21.53 4.14
N ASP A 116 2.88 -20.47 4.36
CA ASP A 116 3.24 -19.98 5.70
C ASP A 116 2.02 -19.47 6.44
N VAL A 117 1.19 -18.66 5.76
CA VAL A 117 -0.08 -18.16 6.32
C VAL A 117 -0.98 -19.34 6.73
N LYS A 118 -1.18 -20.31 5.83
CA LYS A 118 -2.00 -21.49 6.10
C LYS A 118 -1.45 -22.30 7.28
N ALA A 119 -0.16 -22.57 7.30
CA ALA A 119 0.48 -23.31 8.38
C ALA A 119 0.31 -22.62 9.73
N TYR A 120 0.50 -21.29 9.79
CA TYR A 120 0.31 -20.50 11.00
C TYR A 120 -1.13 -20.61 11.53
N VAL A 121 -2.13 -20.38 10.67
CA VAL A 121 -3.55 -20.39 11.07
C VAL A 121 -3.99 -21.80 11.51
N LEU A 122 -3.59 -22.85 10.78
CA LEU A 122 -3.92 -24.22 11.16
C LEU A 122 -3.29 -24.63 12.49
N ARG A 123 -2.03 -24.23 12.73
CA ARG A 123 -1.36 -24.44 14.03
C ARG A 123 -2.11 -23.72 15.15
N HIS A 124 -2.49 -22.45 14.95
CA HIS A 124 -3.29 -21.69 15.92
C HIS A 124 -4.61 -22.37 16.23
N ARG A 125 -5.34 -22.87 15.22
CA ARG A 125 -6.64 -23.55 15.40
C ARG A 125 -6.54 -24.91 16.05
N ALA A 126 -5.38 -25.57 15.95
CA ALA A 126 -5.13 -26.89 16.55
C ALA A 126 -4.62 -26.78 18.01
N ASP A 127 -4.27 -25.62 18.49
CA ASP A 127 -3.83 -25.39 19.86
C ASP A 127 -5.03 -25.45 20.81
N GLU A 128 -4.97 -26.32 21.84
CA GLU A 128 -6.06 -26.46 22.82
C GLU A 128 -6.34 -25.18 23.60
N SER A 129 -5.36 -24.26 23.65
CA SER A 129 -5.45 -22.94 24.30
C SER A 129 -5.63 -21.78 23.32
N PHE A 130 -6.09 -22.02 22.08
CA PHE A 130 -6.18 -21.00 21.03
C PHE A 130 -6.94 -19.74 21.45
N GLU A 131 -7.94 -19.87 22.34
CA GLU A 131 -8.70 -18.71 22.87
C GLU A 131 -7.88 -17.80 23.80
N HIS A 132 -6.70 -18.24 24.25
CA HIS A 132 -5.75 -17.44 25.05
C HIS A 132 -4.73 -16.68 24.17
N ILE A 133 -4.74 -16.95 22.86
CA ILE A 133 -3.78 -16.41 21.88
C ILE A 133 -4.51 -15.43 20.97
N VAL A 134 -3.83 -14.35 20.57
CA VAL A 134 -4.40 -13.41 19.59
C VAL A 134 -4.79 -14.16 18.31
N GLN A 135 -6.05 -14.00 17.89
CA GLN A 135 -6.60 -14.66 16.72
C GLN A 135 -6.06 -14.03 15.43
N PRO A 136 -5.38 -14.76 14.54
CA PRO A 136 -5.03 -14.26 13.22
C PRO A 136 -6.29 -14.03 12.39
N ALA A 137 -6.49 -12.81 11.85
CA ALA A 137 -7.70 -12.48 11.11
C ALA A 137 -7.45 -11.65 9.84
N MET A 138 -6.23 -11.14 9.68
CA MET A 138 -5.83 -10.39 8.50
C MET A 138 -4.43 -10.82 8.06
N VAL A 139 -4.20 -10.81 6.74
CA VAL A 139 -2.89 -10.88 6.10
C VAL A 139 -2.58 -9.52 5.48
N TYR A 140 -1.46 -8.95 5.86
CA TYR A 140 -0.92 -7.72 5.30
C TYR A 140 0.33 -8.04 4.48
N VAL A 141 0.38 -7.54 3.25
CA VAL A 141 1.55 -7.62 2.38
C VAL A 141 1.79 -6.29 1.69
N SER A 142 3.04 -5.94 1.44
CA SER A 142 3.41 -4.74 0.68
C SER A 142 3.69 -5.09 -0.79
N GLN A 143 3.24 -4.24 -1.71
CA GLN A 143 3.44 -4.39 -3.15
C GLN A 143 3.98 -3.08 -3.75
N PRO A 144 5.30 -3.01 -4.03
CA PRO A 144 6.36 -3.98 -3.70
C PRO A 144 6.64 -4.07 -2.19
N THR A 145 7.37 -5.11 -1.79
CA THR A 145 7.82 -5.27 -0.41
C THR A 145 8.86 -4.22 -0.01
N GLU A 146 9.20 -4.13 1.25
CA GLU A 146 10.21 -3.20 1.79
C GLU A 146 11.64 -3.52 1.27
N THR A 147 11.87 -4.75 0.82
CA THR A 147 13.12 -5.17 0.17
C THR A 147 13.10 -4.94 -1.35
N GLY A 148 12.01 -4.37 -1.88
CA GLY A 148 11.84 -4.06 -3.29
C GLY A 148 11.43 -5.25 -4.16
N THR A 149 11.23 -6.43 -3.61
CA THR A 149 10.68 -7.58 -4.34
C THR A 149 9.18 -7.36 -4.62
N VAL A 150 8.63 -8.10 -5.54
CA VAL A 150 7.23 -7.99 -5.93
C VAL A 150 6.52 -9.33 -5.84
N TYR A 151 5.27 -9.32 -5.41
CA TYR A 151 4.39 -10.47 -5.58
C TYR A 151 3.99 -10.56 -7.05
N SER A 152 4.18 -11.72 -7.64
CA SER A 152 3.60 -12.04 -8.94
C SER A 152 2.10 -12.25 -8.83
N LEU A 153 1.40 -12.20 -9.97
CA LEU A 153 -0.04 -12.47 -9.99
C LEU A 153 -0.39 -13.85 -9.42
N PRO A 154 0.30 -14.96 -9.78
CA PRO A 154 0.04 -16.26 -9.18
C PRO A 154 0.25 -16.30 -7.66
N GLU A 155 1.33 -15.70 -7.13
CA GLU A 155 1.58 -15.66 -5.69
C GLU A 155 0.45 -14.92 -4.94
N LEU A 156 -0.04 -13.82 -5.49
CA LEU A 156 -1.14 -13.08 -4.88
C LEU A 156 -2.48 -13.83 -5.02
N GLU A 157 -2.70 -14.57 -6.09
CA GLU A 157 -3.86 -15.44 -6.26
C GLU A 157 -3.89 -16.57 -5.24
N GLU A 158 -2.74 -17.21 -4.96
CA GLU A 158 -2.61 -18.22 -3.93
C GLU A 158 -2.89 -17.66 -2.53
N LEU A 159 -2.29 -16.49 -2.19
CA LEU A 159 -2.58 -15.80 -0.92
C LEU A 159 -4.06 -15.47 -0.78
N SER A 160 -4.67 -14.91 -1.83
CA SER A 160 -6.09 -14.57 -1.84
C SER A 160 -6.98 -15.81 -1.65
N SER A 161 -6.63 -16.93 -2.30
CA SER A 161 -7.36 -18.20 -2.12
C SER A 161 -7.28 -18.68 -0.68
N VAL A 162 -6.09 -18.73 -0.10
CA VAL A 162 -5.91 -19.18 1.30
C VAL A 162 -6.62 -18.22 2.27
N CYS A 163 -6.59 -16.92 2.04
CA CYS A 163 -7.32 -15.95 2.87
C CYS A 163 -8.82 -16.23 2.84
N ARG A 164 -9.41 -16.44 1.66
CA ARG A 164 -10.84 -16.79 1.53
C ARG A 164 -11.19 -18.10 2.22
N ASP A 165 -10.40 -19.15 1.99
CA ASP A 165 -10.63 -20.48 2.56
C ASP A 165 -10.58 -20.49 4.09
N LEU A 166 -9.75 -19.61 4.67
CA LEU A 166 -9.55 -19.49 6.11
C LEU A 166 -10.36 -18.38 6.77
N GLY A 167 -11.10 -17.57 5.99
CA GLY A 167 -11.87 -16.43 6.49
C GLY A 167 -11.01 -15.28 6.98
N LEU A 168 -9.85 -15.06 6.34
CA LEU A 168 -8.93 -13.96 6.62
C LEU A 168 -9.18 -12.80 5.67
N ILE A 169 -8.91 -11.59 6.12
CA ILE A 169 -8.88 -10.39 5.30
C ILE A 169 -7.52 -10.28 4.61
N LEU A 170 -7.50 -10.02 3.30
CA LEU A 170 -6.28 -9.70 2.56
C LEU A 170 -6.16 -8.20 2.34
N PHE A 171 -5.14 -7.59 2.96
CA PHE A 171 -4.80 -6.18 2.83
C PHE A 171 -3.46 -6.00 2.11
N VAL A 172 -3.46 -5.23 1.02
CA VAL A 172 -2.24 -4.91 0.24
C VAL A 172 -1.86 -3.44 0.42
N ASP A 173 -0.69 -3.23 1.00
CA ASP A 173 0.00 -1.93 1.07
C ASP A 173 0.63 -1.60 -0.27
N GLY A 174 0.14 -0.54 -0.89
CA GLY A 174 0.60 -0.07 -2.20
C GLY A 174 1.40 1.23 -2.13
N ALA A 175 2.18 1.47 -1.07
CA ALA A 175 2.97 2.71 -0.92
C ALA A 175 3.87 3.02 -2.13
N ARG A 176 4.37 1.97 -2.81
CA ARG A 176 5.14 2.08 -4.06
C ARG A 176 4.48 1.36 -5.24
N LEU A 177 3.15 1.32 -5.25
CA LEU A 177 2.40 0.49 -6.20
C LEU A 177 2.66 0.87 -7.67
N SER A 178 2.90 2.13 -7.98
CA SER A 178 3.23 2.55 -9.36
C SER A 178 4.49 1.86 -9.90
N CYS A 179 5.51 1.66 -9.04
CA CYS A 179 6.70 0.88 -9.41
C CYS A 179 6.38 -0.60 -9.63
N ALA A 180 5.56 -1.21 -8.75
CA ALA A 180 5.16 -2.60 -8.93
C ALA A 180 4.39 -2.80 -10.25
N LEU A 181 3.44 -1.91 -10.57
CA LEU A 181 2.68 -1.94 -11.82
C LEU A 181 3.54 -1.78 -13.09
N ALA A 182 4.78 -1.31 -12.95
CA ALA A 182 5.74 -1.20 -14.04
C ALA A 182 6.62 -2.47 -14.20
N CYS A 183 6.53 -3.43 -13.27
CA CYS A 183 7.27 -4.68 -13.32
C CYS A 183 6.47 -5.78 -14.02
N GLU A 184 7.15 -6.69 -14.75
CA GLU A 184 6.50 -7.81 -15.42
C GLU A 184 5.91 -8.82 -14.42
N GLY A 185 4.78 -9.43 -14.80
CA GLY A 185 4.15 -10.52 -14.04
C GLY A 185 3.47 -10.09 -12.74
N THR A 186 3.44 -8.80 -12.42
CA THR A 186 2.78 -8.27 -11.24
C THR A 186 1.27 -8.07 -11.47
N PRO A 187 0.45 -8.12 -10.40
CA PRO A 187 -0.98 -7.87 -10.51
C PRO A 187 -1.27 -6.43 -10.94
N SER A 188 -2.24 -6.26 -11.82
CA SER A 188 -2.80 -4.96 -12.19
C SER A 188 -3.72 -4.41 -11.08
N LEU A 189 -4.16 -3.14 -11.19
CA LEU A 189 -5.18 -2.57 -10.28
C LEU A 189 -6.50 -3.38 -10.31
N ARG A 190 -6.86 -3.95 -11.46
CA ARG A 190 -8.04 -4.82 -11.60
C ARG A 190 -7.87 -6.13 -10.85
N ASP A 191 -6.66 -6.70 -10.91
CA ASP A 191 -6.35 -7.93 -10.16
C ASP A 191 -6.36 -7.67 -8.66
N LEU A 192 -5.77 -6.56 -8.18
CA LEU A 192 -5.84 -6.17 -6.79
C LEU A 192 -7.29 -6.02 -6.31
N ALA A 193 -8.14 -5.34 -7.09
CA ALA A 193 -9.55 -5.15 -6.74
C ALA A 193 -10.36 -6.47 -6.76
N ARG A 194 -9.93 -7.48 -7.52
CA ARG A 194 -10.52 -8.82 -7.55
C ARG A 194 -10.05 -9.72 -6.41
N LEU A 195 -8.81 -9.57 -6.00
CA LEU A 195 -8.12 -10.49 -5.08
C LEU A 195 -8.16 -10.03 -3.62
N CYS A 196 -8.16 -8.72 -3.38
CA CYS A 196 -7.99 -8.15 -2.05
C CYS A 196 -9.31 -7.66 -1.46
N ASP A 197 -9.44 -7.73 -0.15
CA ASP A 197 -10.52 -7.10 0.61
C ASP A 197 -10.33 -5.58 0.66
N VAL A 198 -9.09 -5.16 0.80
CA VAL A 198 -8.67 -3.76 0.82
C VAL A 198 -7.24 -3.64 0.32
N PHE A 199 -6.96 -2.55 -0.38
CA PHE A 199 -5.59 -2.15 -0.73
C PHE A 199 -5.52 -0.63 -0.81
N TYR A 200 -4.31 -0.06 -0.82
CA TYR A 200 -4.21 1.34 -1.15
C TYR A 200 -3.23 1.62 -2.30
N ILE A 201 -3.45 2.72 -2.97
CA ILE A 201 -2.67 3.22 -4.09
C ILE A 201 -1.85 4.40 -3.55
N GLY A 202 -0.53 4.24 -3.47
CA GLY A 202 0.37 5.24 -2.96
C GLY A 202 0.50 6.43 -3.91
N GLY A 203 0.36 7.65 -3.38
CA GLY A 203 0.64 8.89 -4.10
C GLY A 203 1.92 9.57 -3.63
N THR A 204 2.21 9.52 -2.33
CA THR A 204 3.33 10.22 -1.68
C THR A 204 4.67 9.98 -2.37
N LYS A 205 4.96 8.75 -2.78
CA LYS A 205 6.23 8.37 -3.43
C LYS A 205 6.17 8.43 -4.96
N HIS A 206 5.00 8.73 -5.53
CA HIS A 206 4.73 8.72 -6.96
C HIS A 206 4.21 10.07 -7.46
N GLY A 207 4.93 11.14 -7.08
CA GLY A 207 4.71 12.47 -7.61
C GLY A 207 3.63 13.30 -6.94
N ALA A 208 2.95 12.82 -5.89
CA ALA A 208 2.10 13.65 -5.05
C ALA A 208 2.91 14.36 -3.96
N LEU A 209 2.38 15.44 -3.39
CA LEU A 209 2.94 16.03 -2.17
C LEU A 209 2.78 15.08 -0.98
N PHE A 210 1.65 14.42 -0.90
CA PHE A 210 1.26 13.43 0.10
C PHE A 210 -0.05 12.77 -0.32
N GLY A 211 -0.31 11.60 0.22
CA GLY A 211 -1.62 10.97 0.10
C GLY A 211 -1.59 9.53 -0.40
N GLU A 212 -2.58 8.79 0.09
CA GLU A 212 -2.85 7.40 -0.25
C GLU A 212 -4.34 7.25 -0.56
N ALA A 213 -4.69 6.55 -1.64
CA ALA A 213 -6.07 6.22 -1.98
C ALA A 213 -6.39 4.79 -1.52
N VAL A 214 -7.12 4.67 -0.43
CA VAL A 214 -7.57 3.38 0.11
C VAL A 214 -8.79 2.90 -0.67
N VAL A 215 -8.70 1.72 -1.27
CA VAL A 215 -9.75 1.06 -2.07
C VAL A 215 -10.28 -0.12 -1.26
N ILE A 216 -11.55 -0.08 -0.88
CA ILE A 216 -12.19 -1.08 -0.01
C ILE A 216 -13.24 -1.85 -0.82
N LYS A 217 -13.06 -3.17 -0.90
CA LYS A 217 -14.00 -4.09 -1.54
C LYS A 217 -14.90 -4.79 -0.52
N ASN A 218 -14.37 -5.10 0.66
CA ASN A 218 -15.09 -5.81 1.71
C ASN A 218 -16.12 -4.90 2.40
N ASP A 219 -17.40 -5.26 2.32
CA ASP A 219 -18.52 -4.46 2.84
C ASP A 219 -18.47 -4.30 4.38
N ALA A 220 -17.91 -5.27 5.08
CA ALA A 220 -17.75 -5.17 6.53
C ALA A 220 -16.76 -4.06 6.93
N ILE A 221 -15.73 -3.82 6.11
CA ILE A 221 -14.76 -2.72 6.33
C ILE A 221 -15.36 -1.38 5.92
N LYS A 222 -16.18 -1.31 4.86
CA LYS A 222 -16.84 -0.07 4.40
C LYS A 222 -17.73 0.53 5.47
N LYS A 223 -18.41 -0.35 6.24
CA LYS A 223 -19.34 0.09 7.27
C LYS A 223 -18.63 0.99 8.29
N ASP A 224 -19.17 2.20 8.46
CA ASP A 224 -18.67 3.17 9.44
C ASP A 224 -17.21 3.65 9.24
N PHE A 225 -16.54 3.28 8.13
CA PHE A 225 -15.13 3.60 7.89
C PHE A 225 -14.81 5.09 8.01
N ARG A 226 -15.72 5.97 7.62
CA ARG A 226 -15.53 7.42 7.76
C ARG A 226 -15.47 7.89 9.23
N TYR A 227 -16.11 7.19 10.16
CA TYR A 227 -15.95 7.49 11.60
C TYR A 227 -14.54 7.16 12.06
N ILE A 228 -13.98 6.02 11.62
CA ILE A 228 -12.62 5.62 11.96
C ILE A 228 -11.61 6.58 11.33
N ILE A 229 -11.78 6.99 10.08
CA ILE A 229 -10.97 8.06 9.47
C ILE A 229 -10.98 9.32 10.33
N LYS A 230 -12.16 9.76 10.79
CA LYS A 230 -12.28 10.96 11.62
C LYS A 230 -11.58 10.82 12.96
N GLN A 231 -11.74 9.67 13.60
CA GLN A 231 -11.12 9.34 14.87
C GLN A 231 -9.58 9.38 14.79
N HIS A 232 -9.02 8.89 13.67
CA HIS A 232 -7.58 8.87 13.40
C HIS A 232 -7.06 10.17 12.75
N GLY A 233 -7.85 11.25 12.75
CA GLY A 233 -7.42 12.56 12.25
C GLY A 233 -7.33 12.69 10.72
N GLY A 234 -7.76 11.67 9.96
CA GLY A 234 -7.63 11.62 8.51
C GLY A 234 -8.70 12.40 7.73
N MET A 235 -9.70 12.95 8.39
CA MET A 235 -10.77 13.68 7.73
C MET A 235 -10.50 15.19 7.73
N PHE A 236 -9.83 15.66 6.69
CA PHE A 236 -9.37 17.04 6.58
C PHE A 236 -10.46 18.01 6.12
N ALA A 237 -10.52 19.19 6.73
CA ALA A 237 -11.40 20.27 6.28
C ALA A 237 -11.12 20.65 4.82
N LYS A 238 -9.85 20.71 4.41
CA LYS A 238 -9.41 20.95 3.01
C LYS A 238 -9.08 19.63 2.29
N GLY A 239 -9.92 18.61 2.46
CA GLY A 239 -9.71 17.28 1.87
C GLY A 239 -9.60 17.24 0.35
N ARG A 240 -10.09 18.31 -0.33
CA ARG A 240 -9.92 18.48 -1.78
C ARG A 240 -8.47 18.36 -2.25
N LEU A 241 -7.50 18.73 -1.39
CA LEU A 241 -6.08 18.67 -1.73
C LEU A 241 -5.62 17.25 -2.03
N LEU A 242 -6.17 16.26 -1.31
CA LEU A 242 -5.91 14.84 -1.59
C LEU A 242 -6.56 14.42 -2.92
N GLY A 243 -7.86 14.72 -3.07
CA GLY A 243 -8.61 14.34 -4.28
C GLY A 243 -8.04 14.93 -5.55
N LEU A 244 -7.64 16.20 -5.54
CA LEU A 244 -7.05 16.89 -6.70
C LEU A 244 -5.76 16.20 -7.16
N GLN A 245 -4.91 15.77 -6.23
CA GLN A 245 -3.66 15.08 -6.55
C GLN A 245 -3.95 13.74 -7.24
N PHE A 246 -4.85 12.93 -6.71
CA PHE A 246 -5.25 11.66 -7.33
C PHE A 246 -6.02 11.85 -8.62
N ASP A 247 -6.88 12.87 -8.73
CA ASP A 247 -7.53 13.23 -9.99
C ASP A 247 -6.50 13.54 -11.08
N THR A 248 -5.43 14.23 -10.73
CA THR A 248 -4.31 14.54 -11.64
C THR A 248 -3.51 13.29 -11.99
N LEU A 249 -3.11 12.49 -11.01
CA LEU A 249 -2.33 11.26 -11.21
C LEU A 249 -3.05 10.26 -12.12
N PHE A 250 -4.38 10.18 -12.02
CA PHE A 250 -5.21 9.29 -12.87
C PHE A 250 -5.74 9.97 -14.13
N THR A 251 -5.16 11.12 -14.52
CA THR A 251 -5.38 11.75 -15.82
C THR A 251 -4.28 11.34 -16.78
N ASP A 252 -4.64 10.96 -18.01
CA ASP A 252 -3.73 10.60 -19.10
C ASP A 252 -2.66 9.55 -18.74
N GLY A 253 -2.96 8.69 -17.76
CA GLY A 253 -2.08 7.63 -17.30
C GLY A 253 -0.79 8.14 -16.63
N LEU A 254 -0.80 9.33 -16.03
CA LEU A 254 0.37 9.95 -15.39
C LEU A 254 0.95 9.04 -14.29
N TYR A 255 0.10 8.43 -13.47
CA TYR A 255 0.51 7.50 -12.41
C TYR A 255 1.41 6.39 -12.94
N TYR A 256 1.00 5.74 -14.03
CA TYR A 256 1.79 4.66 -14.66
C TYR A 256 3.05 5.17 -15.38
N LYS A 257 3.02 6.40 -15.91
CA LYS A 257 4.20 7.01 -16.54
C LYS A 257 5.30 7.27 -15.51
N ILE A 258 4.92 7.71 -14.31
CA ILE A 258 5.83 7.96 -13.19
C ILE A 258 6.51 6.66 -12.79
N GLY A 259 5.78 5.59 -12.47
CA GLY A 259 6.36 4.31 -12.06
C GLY A 259 7.28 3.68 -13.11
N ARG A 260 6.89 3.72 -14.39
CA ARG A 260 7.77 3.27 -15.48
C ARG A 260 9.08 4.05 -15.54
N ARG A 261 9.03 5.38 -15.33
CA ARG A 261 10.22 6.22 -15.31
C ARG A 261 11.11 5.88 -14.12
N GLU A 262 10.54 5.71 -12.93
CA GLU A 262 11.26 5.36 -11.70
C GLU A 262 12.01 4.04 -11.86
N VAL A 263 11.31 2.99 -12.30
CA VAL A 263 11.91 1.66 -12.52
C VAL A 263 12.99 1.70 -13.62
N ALA A 264 12.75 2.43 -14.71
CA ALA A 264 13.74 2.57 -15.77
C ALA A 264 15.02 3.29 -15.31
N GLN A 265 14.92 4.32 -14.45
CA GLN A 265 16.10 5.00 -13.90
C GLN A 265 16.84 4.12 -12.89
N ALA A 266 16.11 3.42 -12.02
CA ALA A 266 16.69 2.45 -11.10
C ALA A 266 17.44 1.32 -11.85
N GLY A 267 16.88 0.84 -12.97
CA GLY A 267 17.52 -0.14 -13.84
C GLY A 267 18.87 0.33 -14.40
N LYS A 268 18.97 1.61 -14.78
CA LYS A 268 20.25 2.19 -15.23
C LYS A 268 21.28 2.23 -14.10
N LEU A 269 20.84 2.60 -12.89
CA LEU A 269 21.70 2.66 -11.72
C LEU A 269 22.19 1.26 -11.34
N ARG A 270 21.29 0.28 -11.34
CA ARG A 270 21.62 -1.14 -11.13
C ARG A 270 22.69 -1.61 -12.10
N ALA A 271 22.49 -1.43 -13.40
CA ALA A 271 23.45 -1.84 -14.41
C ALA A 271 24.84 -1.18 -14.22
N ALA A 272 24.87 0.08 -13.76
CA ALA A 272 26.12 0.76 -13.45
C ALA A 272 26.86 0.16 -12.23
N PHE A 273 26.14 -0.31 -11.22
CA PHE A 273 26.71 -1.02 -10.06
C PHE A 273 27.21 -2.42 -10.46
N GLU A 274 26.41 -3.18 -11.19
CA GLU A 274 26.75 -4.52 -11.69
C GLU A 274 28.01 -4.50 -12.58
N ALA A 275 28.13 -3.48 -13.44
CA ALA A 275 29.33 -3.27 -14.27
C ALA A 275 30.61 -3.01 -13.43
N LYS A 276 30.46 -2.66 -12.16
CA LYS A 276 31.55 -2.50 -11.19
C LYS A 276 31.72 -3.71 -10.27
N GLY A 277 30.98 -4.79 -10.49
CA GLY A 277 31.03 -6.00 -9.68
C GLY A 277 30.34 -5.85 -8.31
N ILE A 278 29.46 -4.86 -8.15
CA ILE A 278 28.70 -4.68 -6.91
C ILE A 278 27.44 -5.55 -6.97
N GLU A 279 27.28 -6.41 -5.98
CA GLU A 279 26.13 -7.28 -5.80
C GLU A 279 25.01 -6.57 -5.03
N PHE A 280 23.79 -7.12 -5.08
CA PHE A 280 22.63 -6.61 -4.36
C PHE A 280 22.12 -7.64 -3.36
N ALA A 281 21.71 -7.18 -2.20
CA ALA A 281 21.17 -8.03 -1.13
C ALA A 281 19.84 -8.69 -1.50
N TYR A 282 19.05 -8.03 -2.35
CA TYR A 282 17.73 -8.52 -2.78
C TYR A 282 17.55 -8.39 -4.29
N PRO A 283 16.81 -9.31 -4.93
CA PRO A 283 16.53 -9.27 -6.39
C PRO A 283 15.37 -8.31 -6.72
N SER A 284 15.47 -7.06 -6.28
CA SER A 284 14.43 -6.07 -6.48
C SER A 284 14.33 -5.61 -7.94
N PRO A 285 13.19 -5.74 -8.63
CA PRO A 285 12.97 -5.16 -9.96
C PRO A 285 12.52 -3.69 -9.92
N THR A 286 12.37 -3.09 -8.73
CA THR A 286 11.76 -1.78 -8.49
C THR A 286 12.77 -0.66 -8.34
N ASN A 287 12.32 0.51 -7.85
CA ASN A 287 13.19 1.65 -7.55
C ASN A 287 14.01 1.48 -6.25
N GLN A 288 13.78 0.43 -5.47
CA GLN A 288 14.53 0.15 -4.24
C GLN A 288 15.71 -0.77 -4.55
N LEU A 289 16.92 -0.26 -4.41
CA LEU A 289 18.17 -0.98 -4.67
C LEU A 289 18.98 -1.09 -3.37
N PHE A 290 19.46 -2.28 -3.06
CA PHE A 290 20.21 -2.57 -1.84
C PHE A 290 21.60 -3.11 -2.21
N PRO A 291 22.53 -2.23 -2.69
CA PRO A 291 23.86 -2.66 -3.03
C PRO A 291 24.63 -3.09 -1.78
N ILE A 292 25.37 -4.20 -1.87
CA ILE A 292 26.25 -4.68 -0.80
C ILE A 292 27.54 -3.85 -0.83
N PRO A 293 27.88 -3.14 0.26
CA PRO A 293 29.10 -2.35 0.30
C PRO A 293 30.33 -3.23 0.07
N VAL A 294 31.22 -2.82 -0.84
CA VAL A 294 32.53 -3.45 -0.99
C VAL A 294 33.40 -2.96 0.15
N SER A 295 33.83 -3.88 1.04
CA SER A 295 34.86 -3.54 2.04
C SER A 295 36.17 -3.29 1.32
N TYR A 296 36.73 -2.10 1.48
CA TYR A 296 38.07 -1.76 1.04
C TYR A 296 39.12 -2.26 2.03
#